data_afd8326d5800c814399805ea77d49954
#
_entry.id   afd8326d5800c814399805ea77d49954
#
_cell.length_a   1.000
_cell.length_b   1.000
_cell.length_c   1.000
_cell.angle_alpha   90.00
_cell.angle_beta   90.00
_cell.angle_gamma   90.00
#
_symmetry.space_group_name_H-M   'P 1'
#
loop_
_entity.id
_entity.type
_entity.pdbx_description
1 polymer ?
#
loop_
_entity_poly.entity_id
_entity_poly.type
_entity_poly.pdbx_seq_one_letter_code
_entity_poly.pdbx_strand_id
1 'polypeptide(L)'
;MSTPHIIPSPALPTADGSEVGSGDRPDDRGGVRASRRRIVGVDVARGLALVGMFGAHLLVASGPGFTLSDPSTWLDIVNGRSSILFALLAGVSLALMTGGARNATPDELRTIRLRLVGRGAAIFVIGLVVELLGSGIAVILTLYGVLYILAAFTVHLRTRVLLIAGGALAILGPPLLALIGVLSPDQSGPGLSLVLFGTYPITVWAALLCAGLVIGRLDLTRVKTAVAMLVCGGVVAIGGYALGALLAPAQLDAGMSNSSVNSSVSSSSSPLSKSPGEDVDLSGLTCEKGDGIVVCFTPEKASLFGGTGGGDEGQSYVERVASQDPAARMLEAIASVSAHSGGVLEVLASGGFAVAVLGLCLILTRYARWVVLPLAAYGAVPLTGYVVQAILIVAGAATWLSNPVLPWIALSLLMMAGALIWTRTLGKGPLERLTARAADAMALTTKSTSKSARKSASTSITEPAAEPAAEPTAESAAEEAR
;
A
#
# COMPACT_ATOMS: atom_id res chain seq x y z
N MET A 1 -40.10 -68.71 2.54
CA MET A 1 -39.64 -69.23 1.26
C MET A 1 -40.46 -68.49 0.18
N SER A 2 -39.87 -67.45 -0.42
CA SER A 2 -40.40 -66.83 -1.65
C SER A 2 -39.27 -65.96 -2.20
N THR A 3 -38.77 -66.36 -3.35
CA THR A 3 -37.71 -65.80 -4.14
C THR A 3 -38.12 -64.49 -4.82
N PRO A 4 -37.28 -63.49 -4.95
CA PRO A 4 -37.58 -62.26 -5.72
C PRO A 4 -37.33 -62.47 -7.21
N HIS A 5 -38.27 -61.99 -8.00
CA HIS A 5 -38.23 -61.93 -9.47
C HIS A 5 -37.26 -60.83 -9.93
N ILE A 6 -36.36 -61.20 -10.83
CA ILE A 6 -35.49 -60.28 -11.58
C ILE A 6 -36.22 -59.87 -12.85
N ILE A 7 -36.40 -58.56 -13.09
CA ILE A 7 -36.91 -57.97 -14.32
C ILE A 7 -35.71 -57.57 -15.20
N PRO A 8 -35.63 -57.99 -16.48
CA PRO A 8 -34.54 -57.60 -17.38
C PRO A 8 -34.75 -56.20 -17.97
N SER A 9 -33.65 -55.45 -18.06
CA SER A 9 -33.55 -54.13 -18.74
C SER A 9 -33.69 -54.28 -20.28
N PRO A 10 -34.32 -53.32 -20.98
CA PRO A 10 -34.38 -53.34 -22.44
C PRO A 10 -33.10 -52.84 -23.09
N ALA A 11 -32.75 -53.53 -24.22
CA ALA A 11 -31.60 -53.26 -25.06
C ALA A 11 -31.72 -51.95 -25.87
N LEU A 12 -30.60 -51.28 -26.04
CA LEU A 12 -30.40 -50.13 -26.91
C LEU A 12 -30.41 -50.58 -28.41
N PRO A 13 -30.95 -49.77 -29.31
CA PRO A 13 -30.85 -50.04 -30.76
C PRO A 13 -29.51 -49.54 -31.32
N THR A 14 -28.88 -50.36 -32.12
CA THR A 14 -27.73 -50.07 -32.97
C THR A 14 -28.16 -49.11 -34.10
N ALA A 15 -27.46 -47.97 -34.22
CA ALA A 15 -27.62 -47.06 -35.35
C ALA A 15 -26.55 -47.35 -36.39
N ASP A 16 -27.06 -47.58 -37.58
CA ASP A 16 -26.35 -47.79 -38.83
C ASP A 16 -25.82 -46.46 -39.39
N GLY A 17 -24.71 -46.50 -40.13
CA GLY A 17 -24.01 -45.36 -40.64
C GLY A 17 -24.69 -44.63 -41.80
N SER A 18 -24.44 -43.34 -41.87
CA SER A 18 -24.34 -42.59 -43.12
C SER A 18 -23.50 -41.32 -42.93
N GLU A 19 -22.43 -41.21 -43.72
CA GLU A 19 -21.64 -40.02 -43.97
C GLU A 19 -22.51 -38.87 -44.45
N VAL A 20 -22.17 -37.63 -44.06
CA VAL A 20 -22.05 -36.46 -44.94
C VAL A 20 -21.76 -35.19 -44.11
N GLY A 21 -20.75 -34.40 -44.51
CA GLY A 21 -20.71 -32.96 -44.28
C GLY A 21 -19.67 -32.46 -43.33
N SER A 22 -18.47 -32.19 -43.83
CA SER A 22 -17.49 -31.29 -43.25
C SER A 22 -18.07 -29.87 -43.10
N GLY A 23 -18.52 -29.53 -41.90
CA GLY A 23 -18.87 -28.17 -41.49
C GLY A 23 -17.86 -27.69 -40.46
N ASP A 24 -17.07 -26.75 -40.90
CA ASP A 24 -16.09 -25.99 -40.11
C ASP A 24 -16.75 -25.47 -38.83
N ARG A 25 -16.45 -26.10 -37.67
CA ARG A 25 -16.85 -25.58 -36.37
C ARG A 25 -15.79 -24.58 -35.95
N PRO A 26 -16.16 -23.30 -35.69
CA PRO A 26 -15.22 -22.37 -35.12
C PRO A 26 -14.71 -22.92 -33.77
N ASP A 27 -13.43 -23.07 -33.68
CA ASP A 27 -12.67 -23.48 -32.49
C ASP A 27 -13.00 -22.51 -31.33
N ASP A 28 -14.02 -22.87 -30.54
CA ASP A 28 -14.39 -22.17 -29.32
C ASP A 28 -13.38 -22.53 -28.23
N ARG A 29 -12.11 -22.15 -28.46
CA ARG A 29 -11.08 -22.11 -27.44
C ARG A 29 -11.25 -20.86 -26.56
N GLY A 30 -12.48 -20.61 -26.15
CA GLY A 30 -12.80 -19.78 -25.02
C GLY A 30 -12.28 -20.46 -23.76
N GLY A 31 -10.98 -20.31 -23.50
CA GLY A 31 -10.38 -20.78 -22.26
C GLY A 31 -11.17 -20.22 -21.09
N VAL A 32 -11.96 -21.08 -20.46
CA VAL A 32 -12.63 -20.83 -19.18
C VAL A 32 -11.52 -20.41 -18.22
N ARG A 33 -11.32 -19.09 -18.06
CA ARG A 33 -10.49 -18.53 -16.99
C ARG A 33 -11.09 -19.05 -15.69
N ALA A 34 -10.52 -20.13 -15.17
CA ALA A 34 -10.88 -20.66 -13.86
C ALA A 34 -10.92 -19.48 -12.91
N SER A 35 -12.10 -19.16 -12.40
CA SER A 35 -12.32 -18.10 -11.43
C SER A 35 -11.35 -18.34 -10.29
N ARG A 36 -10.29 -17.54 -10.18
CA ARG A 36 -9.27 -17.71 -9.14
C ARG A 36 -9.97 -17.62 -7.80
N ARG A 37 -9.98 -18.73 -7.09
CA ARG A 37 -10.64 -18.88 -5.81
C ARG A 37 -10.09 -17.84 -4.84
N ARG A 38 -10.95 -16.96 -4.33
CA ARG A 38 -10.60 -15.89 -3.39
C ARG A 38 -10.02 -16.49 -2.12
N ILE A 39 -8.87 -16.00 -1.66
CA ILE A 39 -8.19 -16.47 -0.45
C ILE A 39 -8.71 -15.65 0.74
N VAL A 40 -9.68 -16.21 1.47
CA VAL A 40 -10.37 -15.53 2.58
C VAL A 40 -9.39 -15.06 3.67
N GLY A 41 -8.31 -15.81 3.94
CA GLY A 41 -7.31 -15.42 4.93
C GLY A 41 -6.60 -14.10 4.63
N VAL A 42 -6.40 -13.76 3.34
CA VAL A 42 -5.86 -12.48 2.92
C VAL A 42 -6.86 -11.34 3.18
N ASP A 43 -8.15 -11.61 2.99
CA ASP A 43 -9.20 -10.63 3.29
C ASP A 43 -9.33 -10.40 4.81
N VAL A 44 -9.23 -11.47 5.62
CA VAL A 44 -9.19 -11.35 7.10
C VAL A 44 -8.01 -10.49 7.55
N ALA A 45 -6.81 -10.75 7.02
CA ALA A 45 -5.64 -9.95 7.36
C ALA A 45 -5.79 -8.46 6.96
N ARG A 46 -6.43 -8.17 5.80
CA ARG A 46 -6.74 -6.78 5.41
C ARG A 46 -7.76 -6.12 6.35
N GLY A 47 -8.80 -6.85 6.73
CA GLY A 47 -9.79 -6.37 7.71
C GLY A 47 -9.12 -6.05 9.05
N LEU A 48 -8.22 -6.94 9.53
CA LEU A 48 -7.46 -6.72 10.74
C LEU A 48 -6.56 -5.47 10.64
N ALA A 49 -5.89 -5.29 9.52
CA ALA A 49 -5.07 -4.09 9.27
C ALA A 49 -5.92 -2.81 9.31
N LEU A 50 -7.13 -2.81 8.72
CA LEU A 50 -8.04 -1.67 8.76
C LEU A 50 -8.53 -1.36 10.18
N VAL A 51 -8.94 -2.37 10.94
CA VAL A 51 -9.36 -2.20 12.35
C VAL A 51 -8.20 -1.66 13.18
N GLY A 52 -6.99 -2.18 12.95
CA GLY A 52 -5.78 -1.70 13.64
C GLY A 52 -5.40 -0.27 13.27
N MET A 53 -5.45 0.12 11.98
CA MET A 53 -5.21 1.51 11.57
C MET A 53 -6.24 2.47 12.18
N PHE A 54 -7.51 2.06 12.23
CA PHE A 54 -8.54 2.85 12.90
C PHE A 54 -8.23 3.02 14.39
N GLY A 55 -7.78 1.93 15.05
CA GLY A 55 -7.32 1.99 16.44
C GLY A 55 -6.11 2.91 16.64
N ALA A 56 -5.12 2.84 15.74
CA ALA A 56 -3.96 3.71 15.81
C ALA A 56 -4.35 5.21 15.78
N HIS A 57 -5.35 5.58 14.99
CA HIS A 57 -5.81 6.96 14.91
C HIS A 57 -6.67 7.42 16.11
N LEU A 58 -7.34 6.49 16.81
CA LEU A 58 -8.22 6.83 17.91
C LEU A 58 -7.59 6.63 19.29
N LEU A 59 -6.69 5.63 19.43
CA LEU A 59 -6.18 5.19 20.74
C LEU A 59 -4.78 5.73 21.03
N VAL A 60 -3.99 6.00 19.99
CA VAL A 60 -2.56 6.31 20.10
C VAL A 60 -2.36 7.83 20.07
N ALA A 61 -3.01 8.53 20.99
CA ALA A 61 -2.85 9.99 21.02
C ALA A 61 -1.56 10.47 21.70
N SER A 62 -0.81 9.69 22.49
CA SER A 62 0.44 10.09 23.16
C SER A 62 0.84 9.12 24.28
N GLY A 63 1.07 7.86 23.94
CA GLY A 63 1.53 6.90 24.94
C GLY A 63 3.05 6.63 24.85
N PRO A 64 3.62 6.00 25.87
CA PRO A 64 5.05 5.65 25.93
C PRO A 64 5.48 4.57 24.92
N GLY A 65 4.61 4.17 23.99
CA GLY A 65 4.83 3.06 23.08
C GLY A 65 4.55 1.68 23.71
N PHE A 66 4.43 0.63 22.85
CA PHE A 66 4.17 -0.72 23.31
C PHE A 66 5.27 -1.27 24.18
N THR A 67 4.96 -1.67 25.41
CA THR A 67 5.83 -2.40 26.33
C THR A 67 5.13 -3.68 26.81
N LEU A 68 5.84 -4.82 26.78
CA LEU A 68 5.25 -6.11 27.20
C LEU A 68 4.92 -6.14 28.70
N SER A 69 5.72 -5.44 29.51
CA SER A 69 5.58 -5.36 30.96
C SER A 69 4.40 -4.51 31.45
N ASP A 70 3.89 -3.61 30.61
CA ASP A 70 2.80 -2.72 30.96
C ASP A 70 1.55 -2.96 30.10
N PRO A 71 0.51 -3.62 30.63
CA PRO A 71 -0.72 -3.90 29.89
C PRO A 71 -1.45 -2.67 29.37
N SER A 72 -1.26 -1.50 29.98
CA SER A 72 -1.90 -0.25 29.54
C SER A 72 -1.39 0.19 28.16
N THR A 73 -0.19 -0.23 27.78
CA THR A 73 0.44 0.09 26.49
C THR A 73 0.14 -0.94 25.38
N TRP A 74 -0.55 -2.04 25.68
CA TRP A 74 -0.73 -3.13 24.70
C TRP A 74 -1.54 -2.75 23.47
N LEU A 75 -2.45 -1.78 23.60
CA LEU A 75 -3.19 -1.28 22.46
C LEU A 75 -2.31 -0.54 21.44
N ASP A 76 -1.14 -0.05 21.86
CA ASP A 76 -0.17 0.58 20.96
C ASP A 76 0.47 -0.41 19.97
N ILE A 77 0.23 -1.73 20.13
CA ILE A 77 0.65 -2.75 19.15
C ILE A 77 0.09 -2.50 17.75
N VAL A 78 -1.03 -1.79 17.63
CA VAL A 78 -1.65 -1.47 16.34
C VAL A 78 -0.92 -0.34 15.62
N ASN A 79 -0.16 0.50 16.35
CA ASN A 79 0.56 1.65 15.82
C ASN A 79 1.69 1.20 14.87
N GLY A 80 1.78 1.78 13.69
CA GLY A 80 2.75 1.45 12.66
C GLY A 80 2.59 0.04 12.06
N ARG A 81 2.39 -0.98 12.89
CA ARG A 81 2.32 -2.39 12.47
C ARG A 81 1.12 -2.69 11.57
N SER A 82 0.00 -2.02 11.81
CA SER A 82 -1.21 -2.18 10.98
C SER A 82 -1.03 -1.63 9.57
N SER A 83 -0.35 -0.50 9.42
CA SER A 83 -0.04 0.08 8.12
C SER A 83 0.99 -0.77 7.35
N ILE A 84 2.01 -1.32 8.03
CA ILE A 84 2.99 -2.24 7.46
C ILE A 84 2.33 -3.54 6.98
N LEU A 85 1.41 -4.11 7.78
CA LEU A 85 0.61 -5.27 7.37
C LEU A 85 -0.21 -4.94 6.11
N PHE A 86 -0.85 -3.78 6.08
CA PHE A 86 -1.64 -3.37 4.93
C PHE A 86 -0.78 -3.20 3.67
N ALA A 87 0.43 -2.64 3.78
CA ALA A 87 1.39 -2.52 2.67
C ALA A 87 1.84 -3.88 2.12
N LEU A 88 2.21 -4.81 3.01
CA LEU A 88 2.55 -6.17 2.63
C LEU A 88 1.40 -6.83 1.85
N LEU A 89 0.16 -6.68 2.35
CA LEU A 89 -1.05 -7.23 1.73
C LEU A 89 -1.40 -6.57 0.39
N ALA A 90 -1.00 -5.32 0.14
CA ALA A 90 -1.09 -4.72 -1.19
C ALA A 90 -0.23 -5.47 -2.19
N GLY A 91 1.03 -5.77 -1.86
CA GLY A 91 1.93 -6.60 -2.68
C GLY A 91 1.37 -8.00 -2.93
N VAL A 92 0.88 -8.69 -1.87
CA VAL A 92 0.22 -10.00 -1.99
C VAL A 92 -0.97 -9.93 -2.95
N SER A 93 -1.80 -8.90 -2.81
CA SER A 93 -2.99 -8.71 -3.65
C SER A 93 -2.63 -8.47 -5.12
N LEU A 94 -1.59 -7.68 -5.36
CA LEU A 94 -1.07 -7.42 -6.70
C LEU A 94 -0.54 -8.71 -7.34
N ALA A 95 0.21 -9.53 -6.61
CA ALA A 95 0.68 -10.82 -7.11
C ALA A 95 -0.48 -11.77 -7.46
N LEU A 96 -1.50 -11.83 -6.59
CA LEU A 96 -2.70 -12.64 -6.84
C LEU A 96 -3.51 -12.13 -8.03
N MET A 97 -3.63 -10.82 -8.21
CA MET A 97 -4.34 -10.23 -9.35
C MET A 97 -3.61 -10.44 -10.67
N THR A 98 -2.28 -10.33 -10.66
CA THR A 98 -1.43 -10.35 -11.86
C THR A 98 -0.73 -11.69 -12.09
N GLY A 99 -1.09 -12.74 -11.41
CA GLY A 99 -0.39 -14.03 -11.30
C GLY A 99 0.10 -14.73 -12.57
N GLY A 100 -0.20 -14.20 -13.76
CA GLY A 100 0.37 -14.61 -15.05
C GLY A 100 1.40 -13.61 -15.61
N ALA A 101 1.65 -12.47 -14.92
CA ALA A 101 2.46 -11.38 -15.47
C ALA A 101 3.90 -11.78 -15.84
N ARG A 102 4.47 -12.81 -15.21
CA ARG A 102 5.82 -13.30 -15.53
C ARG A 102 5.91 -14.05 -16.86
N ASN A 103 4.82 -14.70 -17.25
CA ASN A 103 4.71 -15.51 -18.46
C ASN A 103 3.78 -14.83 -19.48
N ALA A 104 3.41 -13.56 -19.24
CA ALA A 104 2.55 -12.80 -20.12
C ALA A 104 3.29 -12.41 -21.41
N THR A 105 2.58 -12.44 -22.50
CA THR A 105 3.05 -11.86 -23.76
C THR A 105 3.27 -10.34 -23.60
N PRO A 106 4.06 -9.69 -24.46
CA PRO A 106 4.27 -8.23 -24.40
C PRO A 106 2.96 -7.42 -24.37
N ASP A 107 1.95 -7.83 -25.14
CA ASP A 107 0.65 -7.15 -25.20
C ASP A 107 -0.18 -7.36 -23.92
N GLU A 108 -0.16 -8.57 -23.38
CA GLU A 108 -0.79 -8.85 -22.07
C GLU A 108 -0.12 -8.08 -20.95
N LEU A 109 1.22 -8.02 -20.96
CA LEU A 109 1.98 -7.26 -19.96
C LEU A 109 1.68 -5.77 -20.05
N ARG A 110 1.59 -5.22 -21.27
CA ARG A 110 1.18 -3.84 -21.49
C ARG A 110 -0.23 -3.59 -20.91
N THR A 111 -1.16 -4.47 -21.16
CA THR A 111 -2.53 -4.37 -20.63
C THR A 111 -2.56 -4.42 -19.10
N ILE A 112 -1.77 -5.32 -18.48
CA ILE A 112 -1.64 -5.42 -17.02
C ILE A 112 -1.06 -4.13 -16.45
N ARG A 113 0.02 -3.60 -17.05
CA ARG A 113 0.66 -2.34 -16.61
C ARG A 113 -0.32 -1.17 -16.65
N LEU A 114 -1.05 -1.00 -17.75
CA LEU A 114 -2.02 0.07 -17.89
C LEU A 114 -3.16 -0.03 -16.87
N ARG A 115 -3.65 -1.24 -16.58
CA ARG A 115 -4.63 -1.46 -15.53
C ARG A 115 -4.10 -1.07 -14.14
N LEU A 116 -2.84 -1.38 -13.86
CA LEU A 116 -2.21 -1.01 -12.59
C LEU A 116 -2.01 0.51 -12.49
N VAL A 117 -1.56 1.16 -13.56
CA VAL A 117 -1.41 2.63 -13.62
C VAL A 117 -2.76 3.32 -13.44
N GLY A 118 -3.79 2.90 -14.18
CA GLY A 118 -5.14 3.49 -14.05
C GLY A 118 -5.74 3.30 -12.65
N ARG A 119 -5.50 2.13 -12.03
CA ARG A 119 -5.92 1.89 -10.65
C ARG A 119 -5.12 2.74 -9.67
N GLY A 120 -3.81 2.85 -9.85
CA GLY A 120 -2.93 3.68 -9.03
C GLY A 120 -3.31 5.16 -9.09
N ALA A 121 -3.56 5.69 -10.29
CA ALA A 121 -4.01 7.06 -10.48
C ALA A 121 -5.35 7.34 -9.77
N ALA A 122 -6.32 6.43 -9.87
CA ALA A 122 -7.60 6.58 -9.18
C ALA A 122 -7.45 6.54 -7.66
N ILE A 123 -6.60 5.64 -7.11
CA ILE A 123 -6.32 5.59 -5.67
C ILE A 123 -5.61 6.86 -5.21
N PHE A 124 -4.66 7.39 -5.99
CA PHE A 124 -3.96 8.63 -5.71
C PHE A 124 -4.91 9.82 -5.61
N VAL A 125 -5.82 9.97 -6.59
CA VAL A 125 -6.82 11.04 -6.58
C VAL A 125 -7.77 10.91 -5.38
N ILE A 126 -8.21 9.68 -5.04
CA ILE A 126 -9.03 9.45 -3.84
C ILE A 126 -8.24 9.85 -2.58
N GLY A 127 -6.94 9.53 -2.53
CA GLY A 127 -6.05 9.93 -1.43
C GLY A 127 -5.99 11.44 -1.27
N LEU A 128 -5.78 12.19 -2.37
CA LEU A 128 -5.79 13.66 -2.35
C LEU A 128 -7.13 14.22 -1.83
N VAL A 129 -8.26 13.65 -2.26
CA VAL A 129 -9.58 14.08 -1.78
C VAL A 129 -9.71 13.84 -0.26
N VAL A 130 -9.19 12.72 0.25
CA VAL A 130 -9.20 12.43 1.70
C VAL A 130 -8.28 13.38 2.46
N GLU A 131 -7.12 13.75 1.91
CA GLU A 131 -6.23 14.77 2.50
C GLU A 131 -6.92 16.13 2.61
N LEU A 132 -7.69 16.53 1.59
CA LEU A 132 -8.46 17.78 1.61
C LEU A 132 -9.55 17.85 2.68
N LEU A 133 -9.95 16.70 3.26
CA LEU A 133 -10.90 16.67 4.38
C LEU A 133 -10.27 17.20 5.70
N GLY A 134 -8.97 17.41 5.74
CA GLY A 134 -8.28 17.95 6.92
C GLY A 134 -8.40 17.03 8.14
N SER A 135 -8.33 15.71 7.93
CA SER A 135 -8.54 14.71 8.99
C SER A 135 -7.48 14.71 10.10
N GLY A 136 -6.38 15.45 9.95
CA GLY A 136 -5.26 15.43 10.89
C GLY A 136 -4.48 14.11 10.95
N ILE A 137 -4.86 13.14 10.08
CA ILE A 137 -4.17 11.84 9.97
C ILE A 137 -3.30 11.81 8.73
N ALA A 138 -2.17 11.10 8.81
CA ALA A 138 -1.33 10.84 7.65
C ALA A 138 -2.06 9.90 6.67
N VAL A 139 -2.49 10.43 5.51
CA VAL A 139 -3.25 9.67 4.51
C VAL A 139 -2.30 8.80 3.69
N ILE A 140 -2.39 7.49 3.87
CA ILE A 140 -1.54 6.53 3.17
C ILE A 140 -1.94 6.27 1.71
N LEU A 141 -3.14 6.69 1.28
CA LEU A 141 -3.68 6.36 -0.04
C LEU A 141 -2.91 7.01 -1.20
N THR A 142 -2.40 8.22 -1.02
CA THR A 142 -1.56 8.92 -2.01
C THR A 142 -0.30 8.10 -2.30
N LEU A 143 0.37 7.62 -1.27
CA LEU A 143 1.50 6.70 -1.43
C LEU A 143 1.09 5.40 -2.12
N TYR A 144 -0.06 4.81 -1.77
CA TYR A 144 -0.55 3.59 -2.41
C TYR A 144 -0.78 3.78 -3.91
N GLY A 145 -1.27 4.93 -4.33
CA GLY A 145 -1.39 5.29 -5.74
C GLY A 145 -0.04 5.17 -6.45
N VAL A 146 1.02 5.74 -5.85
CA VAL A 146 2.40 5.66 -6.37
C VAL A 146 2.91 4.22 -6.37
N LEU A 147 2.67 3.45 -5.30
CA LEU A 147 3.09 2.04 -5.22
C LEU A 147 2.42 1.16 -6.28
N TYR A 148 1.15 1.42 -6.64
CA TYR A 148 0.48 0.71 -7.74
C TYR A 148 1.11 1.03 -9.10
N ILE A 149 1.54 2.28 -9.32
CA ILE A 149 2.29 2.66 -10.52
C ILE A 149 3.65 1.97 -10.53
N LEU A 150 4.38 1.96 -9.41
CA LEU A 150 5.64 1.23 -9.28
C LEU A 150 5.46 -0.27 -9.53
N ALA A 151 4.36 -0.85 -9.05
CA ALA A 151 4.01 -2.24 -9.28
C ALA A 151 3.86 -2.57 -10.77
N ALA A 152 3.42 -1.64 -11.62
CA ALA A 152 3.33 -1.85 -13.06
C ALA A 152 4.68 -2.22 -13.68
N PHE A 153 5.78 -1.76 -13.08
CA PHE A 153 7.14 -2.05 -13.52
C PHE A 153 7.78 -3.24 -12.81
N THR A 154 7.27 -3.66 -11.66
CA THR A 154 7.89 -4.70 -10.83
C THR A 154 7.19 -6.07 -10.89
N VAL A 155 5.90 -6.13 -11.22
CA VAL A 155 5.11 -7.39 -11.19
C VAL A 155 5.63 -8.49 -12.10
N HIS A 156 6.32 -8.17 -13.20
CA HIS A 156 6.89 -9.14 -14.15
C HIS A 156 8.29 -9.64 -13.75
N LEU A 157 8.95 -8.96 -12.80
CA LEU A 157 10.31 -9.29 -12.38
C LEU A 157 10.37 -10.69 -11.75
N ARG A 158 11.53 -11.34 -11.90
CA ARG A 158 11.80 -12.64 -11.27
C ARG A 158 11.77 -12.52 -9.76
N THR A 159 11.33 -13.57 -9.05
CA THR A 159 11.24 -13.56 -7.58
C THR A 159 12.59 -13.25 -6.92
N ARG A 160 13.70 -13.73 -7.46
CA ARG A 160 15.06 -13.42 -6.97
C ARG A 160 15.38 -11.93 -7.06
N VAL A 161 14.99 -11.27 -8.16
CA VAL A 161 15.19 -9.82 -8.34
C VAL A 161 14.36 -9.03 -7.33
N LEU A 162 13.11 -9.44 -7.10
CA LEU A 162 12.26 -8.79 -6.08
C LEU A 162 12.81 -8.97 -4.67
N LEU A 163 13.36 -10.15 -4.33
CA LEU A 163 14.00 -10.38 -3.04
C LEU A 163 15.24 -9.51 -2.86
N ILE A 164 16.10 -9.44 -3.88
CA ILE A 164 17.31 -8.60 -3.83
C ILE A 164 16.93 -7.12 -3.75
N ALA A 165 16.03 -6.65 -4.61
CA ALA A 165 15.61 -5.26 -4.61
C ALA A 165 14.88 -4.87 -3.32
N GLY A 166 13.94 -5.71 -2.86
CA GLY A 166 13.23 -5.48 -1.60
C GLY A 166 14.15 -5.50 -0.39
N GLY A 167 15.10 -6.46 -0.33
CA GLY A 167 16.11 -6.54 0.72
C GLY A 167 17.07 -5.33 0.69
N ALA A 168 17.54 -4.92 -0.48
CA ALA A 168 18.38 -3.73 -0.64
C ALA A 168 17.65 -2.46 -0.19
N LEU A 169 16.38 -2.28 -0.59
CA LEU A 169 15.56 -1.16 -0.16
C LEU A 169 15.31 -1.16 1.34
N ALA A 170 15.09 -2.33 1.95
CA ALA A 170 14.85 -2.46 3.38
C ALA A 170 16.10 -2.15 4.24
N ILE A 171 17.30 -2.54 3.76
CA ILE A 171 18.54 -2.42 4.52
C ILE A 171 19.26 -1.11 4.21
N LEU A 172 19.38 -0.74 2.93
CA LEU A 172 20.13 0.43 2.50
C LEU A 172 19.27 1.70 2.40
N GLY A 173 17.95 1.55 2.20
CA GLY A 173 17.02 2.66 2.04
C GLY A 173 17.00 3.61 3.25
N PRO A 174 16.73 3.13 4.48
CA PRO A 174 16.68 3.97 5.66
C PRO A 174 17.97 4.76 5.93
N PRO A 175 19.17 4.14 6.01
CA PRO A 175 20.39 4.89 6.26
C PRO A 175 20.75 5.84 5.11
N LEU A 176 20.42 5.51 3.86
CA LEU A 176 20.61 6.41 2.73
C LEU A 176 19.71 7.65 2.83
N LEU A 177 18.45 7.46 3.21
CA LEU A 177 17.53 8.59 3.44
C LEU A 177 17.96 9.46 4.62
N ALA A 178 18.47 8.86 5.70
CA ALA A 178 19.03 9.59 6.83
C ALA A 178 20.24 10.44 6.38
N LEU A 179 21.13 9.87 5.58
CA LEU A 179 22.28 10.59 5.02
C LEU A 179 21.85 11.75 4.10
N ILE A 180 20.88 11.50 3.20
CA ILE A 180 20.33 12.56 2.33
C ILE A 180 19.69 13.66 3.20
N GLY A 181 18.99 13.29 4.29
CA GLY A 181 18.40 14.22 5.22
C GLY A 181 19.44 15.13 5.89
N VAL A 182 20.55 14.57 6.34
CA VAL A 182 21.67 15.33 6.91
C VAL A 182 22.28 16.29 5.87
N LEU A 183 22.45 15.83 4.64
CA LEU A 183 23.00 16.64 3.54
C LEU A 183 22.00 17.67 2.97
N SER A 184 20.73 17.57 3.31
CA SER A 184 19.68 18.48 2.84
C SER A 184 18.89 19.02 4.04
N PRO A 185 19.51 19.88 4.89
CA PRO A 185 18.86 20.38 6.11
C PRO A 185 17.58 21.17 5.81
N ASP A 186 17.49 21.80 4.64
CA ASP A 186 16.33 22.59 4.20
C ASP A 186 15.33 21.73 3.37
N GLN A 187 14.83 20.64 3.96
CA GLN A 187 13.92 19.69 3.29
C GLN A 187 12.50 20.26 3.05
N SER A 188 12.39 21.41 2.48
CA SER A 188 11.15 22.21 2.45
C SER A 188 10.27 21.99 1.20
N GLY A 189 10.46 20.91 0.45
CA GLY A 189 9.64 20.64 -0.75
C GLY A 189 8.48 19.68 -0.48
N PRO A 190 7.20 20.05 -0.74
CA PRO A 190 6.05 19.16 -0.50
C PRO A 190 6.14 17.83 -1.26
N GLY A 191 6.77 17.79 -2.43
CA GLY A 191 6.99 16.55 -3.19
C GLY A 191 8.04 15.64 -2.56
N LEU A 192 9.12 16.17 -2.01
CA LEU A 192 10.14 15.42 -1.30
C LEU A 192 9.62 14.87 0.02
N SER A 193 8.85 15.67 0.77
CA SER A 193 8.17 15.22 1.98
C SER A 193 7.24 14.05 1.71
N LEU A 194 6.44 14.12 0.63
CA LEU A 194 5.48 13.07 0.29
C LEU A 194 6.17 11.74 -0.03
N VAL A 195 7.32 11.78 -0.71
CA VAL A 195 7.93 10.56 -1.30
C VAL A 195 9.10 10.04 -0.47
N LEU A 196 9.97 10.91 0.04
CA LEU A 196 11.22 10.51 0.68
C LEU A 196 11.23 10.67 2.19
N PHE A 197 10.76 11.81 2.71
CA PHE A 197 10.96 12.22 4.09
C PHE A 197 9.67 12.29 4.95
N GLY A 198 8.51 11.95 4.35
CA GLY A 198 7.24 11.93 5.08
C GLY A 198 7.11 10.71 6.00
N THR A 199 5.97 10.63 6.67
CA THR A 199 5.59 9.48 7.53
C THR A 199 5.72 8.12 6.83
N TYR A 200 5.71 8.11 5.50
CA TYR A 200 5.72 6.92 4.68
C TYR A 200 6.82 6.96 3.60
N PRO A 201 8.11 6.81 3.95
CA PRO A 201 9.21 6.87 2.98
C PRO A 201 9.09 5.74 1.96
N ILE A 202 9.17 6.09 0.66
CA ILE A 202 8.91 5.15 -0.45
C ILE A 202 9.83 3.93 -0.43
N THR A 203 11.05 4.05 0.07
CA THR A 203 12.01 2.95 0.16
C THR A 203 11.49 1.80 1.01
N VAL A 204 10.95 2.12 2.19
CA VAL A 204 10.35 1.16 3.12
C VAL A 204 9.11 0.52 2.51
N TRP A 205 8.24 1.33 1.94
CA TRP A 205 6.96 0.85 1.41
C TRP A 205 7.12 0.05 0.12
N ALA A 206 8.10 0.42 -0.72
CA ALA A 206 8.47 -0.39 -1.88
C ALA A 206 9.13 -1.72 -1.48
N ALA A 207 9.91 -1.76 -0.40
CA ALA A 207 10.45 -3.00 0.14
C ALA A 207 9.33 -3.95 0.60
N LEU A 208 8.35 -3.43 1.34
CA LEU A 208 7.18 -4.20 1.79
C LEU A 208 6.31 -4.67 0.60
N LEU A 209 6.15 -3.83 -0.43
CA LEU A 209 5.47 -4.20 -1.67
C LEU A 209 6.18 -5.38 -2.35
N CYS A 210 7.52 -5.32 -2.48
CA CYS A 210 8.33 -6.40 -3.06
C CYS A 210 8.19 -7.70 -2.23
N ALA A 211 8.26 -7.61 -0.91
CA ALA A 211 8.05 -8.76 -0.01
C ALA A 211 6.65 -9.36 -0.20
N GLY A 212 5.60 -8.51 -0.26
CA GLY A 212 4.23 -8.92 -0.54
C GLY A 212 4.07 -9.58 -1.91
N LEU A 213 4.71 -9.05 -2.97
CA LEU A 213 4.73 -9.66 -4.30
C LEU A 213 5.36 -11.06 -4.27
N VAL A 214 6.44 -11.26 -3.51
CA VAL A 214 7.08 -12.58 -3.34
C VAL A 214 6.16 -13.53 -2.62
N ILE A 215 5.58 -13.13 -1.48
CA ILE A 215 4.66 -13.94 -0.67
C ILE A 215 3.42 -14.32 -1.49
N GLY A 216 2.84 -13.38 -2.24
CA GLY A 216 1.67 -13.65 -3.07
C GLY A 216 1.91 -14.61 -4.24
N ARG A 217 3.17 -14.96 -4.52
CA ARG A 217 3.56 -16.00 -5.49
C ARG A 217 3.67 -17.39 -4.88
N LEU A 218 3.67 -17.49 -3.55
CA LEU A 218 3.61 -18.75 -2.84
C LEU A 218 2.21 -19.35 -2.91
N ASP A 219 2.11 -20.65 -2.71
CA ASP A 219 0.80 -21.30 -2.59
C ASP A 219 0.24 -21.07 -1.16
N LEU A 220 -0.51 -19.97 -1.01
CA LEU A 220 -1.13 -19.57 0.24
C LEU A 220 -2.27 -20.50 0.68
N THR A 221 -2.65 -21.46 -0.17
CA THR A 221 -3.68 -22.46 0.19
C THR A 221 -3.09 -23.61 1.01
N ARG A 222 -1.78 -23.78 1.03
CA ARG A 222 -1.13 -24.86 1.81
C ARG A 222 -0.94 -24.48 3.26
N VAL A 223 -1.29 -25.42 4.18
CA VAL A 223 -1.06 -25.21 5.63
C VAL A 223 0.43 -25.03 5.93
N LYS A 224 1.29 -25.82 5.29
CA LYS A 224 2.75 -25.71 5.46
C LYS A 224 3.27 -24.30 5.18
N THR A 225 2.76 -23.64 4.11
CA THR A 225 3.10 -22.24 3.80
C THR A 225 2.65 -21.30 4.90
N ALA A 226 1.41 -21.44 5.38
CA ALA A 226 0.86 -20.58 6.44
C ALA A 226 1.63 -20.75 7.75
N VAL A 227 1.96 -21.99 8.14
CA VAL A 227 2.76 -22.28 9.34
C VAL A 227 4.18 -21.74 9.17
N ALA A 228 4.82 -21.94 8.02
CA ALA A 228 6.15 -21.38 7.76
C ALA A 228 6.14 -19.83 7.87
N MET A 229 5.12 -19.16 7.34
CA MET A 229 4.97 -17.72 7.48
C MET A 229 4.80 -17.28 8.93
N LEU A 230 3.97 -18.01 9.71
CA LEU A 230 3.78 -17.73 11.13
C LEU A 230 5.09 -17.87 11.91
N VAL A 231 5.81 -18.97 11.71
CA VAL A 231 7.05 -19.26 12.45
C VAL A 231 8.19 -18.35 11.99
N CYS A 232 8.49 -18.29 10.69
CA CYS A 232 9.61 -17.49 10.20
C CYS A 232 9.34 -15.98 10.42
N GLY A 233 8.10 -15.52 10.18
CA GLY A 233 7.70 -14.14 10.47
C GLY A 233 7.82 -13.80 11.95
N GLY A 234 7.38 -14.73 12.83
CA GLY A 234 7.50 -14.59 14.28
C GLY A 234 8.95 -14.51 14.76
N VAL A 235 9.82 -15.38 14.25
CA VAL A 235 11.26 -15.35 14.57
C VAL A 235 11.91 -14.04 14.14
N VAL A 236 11.61 -13.56 12.94
CA VAL A 236 12.13 -12.27 12.45
C VAL A 236 11.59 -11.09 13.28
N ALA A 237 10.31 -11.12 13.65
CA ALA A 237 9.72 -10.10 14.51
C ALA A 237 10.38 -10.05 15.89
N ILE A 238 10.44 -11.19 16.59
CA ILE A 238 11.03 -11.29 17.92
C ILE A 238 12.51 -10.90 17.88
N GLY A 239 13.27 -11.41 16.91
CA GLY A 239 14.68 -11.07 16.74
C GLY A 239 14.91 -9.58 16.46
N GLY A 240 14.10 -8.99 15.61
CA GLY A 240 14.20 -7.55 15.28
C GLY A 240 13.87 -6.64 16.49
N TYR A 241 12.77 -6.92 17.21
CA TYR A 241 12.42 -6.15 18.41
C TYR A 241 13.42 -6.36 19.55
N ALA A 242 13.91 -7.61 19.74
CA ALA A 242 14.93 -7.90 20.75
C ALA A 242 16.24 -7.15 20.44
N LEU A 243 16.68 -7.17 19.17
CA LEU A 243 17.88 -6.44 18.76
C LEU A 243 17.71 -4.92 18.93
N GLY A 244 16.55 -4.38 18.57
CA GLY A 244 16.24 -2.97 18.79
C GLY A 244 16.29 -2.58 20.27
N ALA A 245 15.72 -3.41 21.15
CA ALA A 245 15.78 -3.19 22.59
C ALA A 245 17.22 -3.25 23.14
N LEU A 246 18.08 -4.11 22.59
CA LEU A 246 19.50 -4.19 22.97
C LEU A 246 20.31 -2.96 22.50
N LEU A 247 19.92 -2.36 21.38
CA LEU A 247 20.60 -1.18 20.81
C LEU A 247 20.03 0.14 21.35
N ALA A 248 18.89 0.13 22.03
CA ALA A 248 18.27 1.34 22.58
C ALA A 248 19.18 2.16 23.53
N PRO A 249 19.97 1.53 24.43
CA PRO A 249 20.93 2.27 25.27
C PRO A 249 21.98 3.04 24.46
N ALA A 250 22.50 2.43 23.40
CA ALA A 250 23.48 3.05 22.51
C ALA A 250 22.89 4.25 21.74
N GLN A 251 21.60 4.24 21.46
CA GLN A 251 20.90 5.40 20.86
C GLN A 251 20.78 6.56 21.84
N LEU A 252 20.53 6.28 23.12
CA LEU A 252 20.47 7.30 24.18
C LEU A 252 21.82 7.93 24.40
N ASP A 253 22.90 7.12 24.48
CA ASP A 253 24.27 7.60 24.67
C ASP A 253 24.78 8.45 23.50
N ALA A 254 24.29 8.17 22.28
CA ALA A 254 24.61 8.94 21.07
C ALA A 254 23.83 10.27 20.96
N GLY A 255 23.11 10.69 22.00
CA GLY A 255 22.37 11.95 22.01
C GLY A 255 21.07 11.94 21.17
N MET A 256 20.61 10.77 20.75
CA MET A 256 19.41 10.59 19.89
C MET A 256 18.08 10.71 20.65
N SER A 257 18.09 11.09 21.91
CA SER A 257 16.87 11.23 22.72
C SER A 257 15.93 12.35 22.27
N ASN A 258 16.30 13.16 21.28
CA ASN A 258 15.47 14.29 20.82
C ASN A 258 14.64 14.05 19.55
N SER A 259 14.83 12.92 18.85
CA SER A 259 14.10 12.68 17.59
C SER A 259 12.68 12.13 17.76
N SER A 260 12.31 11.65 18.94
CA SER A 260 10.93 11.26 19.27
C SER A 260 10.00 12.45 19.51
N VAL A 261 10.52 13.67 19.55
CA VAL A 261 9.72 14.89 19.80
C VAL A 261 8.93 15.34 18.58
N ASN A 262 9.32 14.94 17.37
CA ASN A 262 8.60 15.35 16.15
C ASN A 262 7.37 14.51 15.81
N SER A 263 7.10 13.41 16.52
CA SER A 263 5.85 12.65 16.36
C SER A 263 4.86 12.87 17.50
N SER A 264 5.25 13.58 18.53
CA SER A 264 4.43 13.88 19.68
C SER A 264 4.37 15.39 19.95
N VAL A 265 4.01 16.18 18.94
CA VAL A 265 3.21 17.37 19.23
C VAL A 265 1.79 16.87 19.51
N SER A 266 1.69 15.99 20.46
CA SER A 266 0.49 15.79 21.23
C SER A 266 0.53 16.85 22.30
N SER A 267 -0.22 17.89 22.06
CA SER A 267 -0.84 18.76 23.05
C SER A 267 -1.03 18.12 24.45
N SER A 268 0.03 17.93 25.21
CA SER A 268 -0.05 17.98 26.65
C SER A 268 0.08 19.45 27.08
N SER A 269 -0.56 20.34 26.35
CA SER A 269 -1.11 21.56 26.91
C SER A 269 -2.43 21.15 27.56
N SER A 270 -2.36 20.58 28.74
CA SER A 270 -3.45 20.86 29.67
C SER A 270 -3.53 22.41 29.67
N PRO A 271 -4.63 23.01 29.19
CA PRO A 271 -4.80 24.42 29.40
C PRO A 271 -4.67 24.59 30.92
N LEU A 272 -3.76 25.42 31.39
CA LEU A 272 -3.80 25.93 32.74
C LEU A 272 -5.14 26.65 32.84
N SER A 273 -6.19 25.91 33.16
CA SER A 273 -7.47 26.45 33.55
C SER A 273 -7.29 26.95 34.99
N LYS A 274 -6.64 28.09 35.10
CA LYS A 274 -6.62 28.87 36.33
C LYS A 274 -7.77 29.85 36.29
N SER A 275 -8.45 29.99 37.44
CA SER A 275 -9.53 30.94 37.64
C SER A 275 -9.07 32.37 37.32
N PRO A 276 -9.96 33.24 36.81
CA PRO A 276 -9.62 34.65 36.57
C PRO A 276 -9.20 35.34 37.84
N GLY A 277 -7.92 35.75 37.93
CA GLY A 277 -7.40 36.52 39.08
C GLY A 277 -6.07 36.04 39.63
N GLU A 278 -5.45 35.00 39.11
CA GLU A 278 -4.12 34.55 39.55
C GLU A 278 -3.03 35.09 38.62
N ASP A 279 -2.18 35.98 39.11
CA ASP A 279 -1.03 36.51 38.37
C ASP A 279 -0.10 35.37 38.01
N VAL A 280 0.02 35.09 36.73
CA VAL A 280 1.00 34.14 36.18
C VAL A 280 2.30 34.90 35.98
N ASP A 281 3.35 34.53 36.70
CA ASP A 281 4.71 35.08 36.45
C ASP A 281 5.19 34.61 35.07
N LEU A 282 5.15 35.51 34.09
CA LEU A 282 5.64 35.31 32.73
C LEU A 282 7.10 35.73 32.57
N SER A 283 7.79 36.12 33.66
CA SER A 283 9.18 36.51 33.61
C SER A 283 10.05 35.32 33.22
N GLY A 284 10.74 35.47 32.11
CA GLY A 284 11.59 34.41 31.55
C GLY A 284 10.93 33.52 30.49
N LEU A 285 9.69 33.81 30.08
CA LEU A 285 9.06 33.15 28.96
C LEU A 285 9.13 34.00 27.69
N THR A 286 9.36 33.37 26.54
CA THR A 286 9.22 34.00 25.23
C THR A 286 7.81 33.74 24.74
N CYS A 287 7.05 34.81 24.49
CA CYS A 287 5.64 34.72 24.09
C CYS A 287 5.45 35.13 22.61
N GLU A 288 4.76 34.31 21.84
CA GLU A 288 4.40 34.58 20.46
C GLU A 288 2.89 34.79 20.34
N LYS A 289 2.46 35.79 19.60
CA LYS A 289 1.06 36.17 19.45
C LYS A 289 0.58 35.73 18.04
N GLY A 290 -0.34 34.77 18.00
CA GLY A 290 -1.06 34.38 16.76
C GLY A 290 -2.56 34.47 16.98
N ASP A 291 -3.33 34.71 15.95
CA ASP A 291 -4.80 34.74 15.83
C ASP A 291 -5.64 34.71 17.13
N GLY A 292 -5.40 35.69 18.02
CA GLY A 292 -6.16 35.85 19.28
C GLY A 292 -5.68 35.01 20.47
N ILE A 293 -4.60 34.22 20.31
CA ILE A 293 -4.00 33.38 21.33
C ILE A 293 -2.55 33.84 21.54
N VAL A 294 -2.11 34.00 22.80
CA VAL A 294 -0.71 34.21 23.14
C VAL A 294 -0.18 32.89 23.70
N VAL A 295 0.83 32.33 23.05
CA VAL A 295 1.49 31.11 23.50
C VAL A 295 2.88 31.48 24.04
N CYS A 296 3.15 31.15 25.30
CA CYS A 296 4.40 31.44 25.94
C CYS A 296 5.18 30.15 26.18
N PHE A 297 6.48 30.18 25.86
CA PHE A 297 7.40 29.05 25.99
C PHE A 297 8.60 29.43 26.86
N THR A 298 9.19 28.46 27.54
CA THR A 298 10.52 28.67 28.12
C THR A 298 11.55 28.89 27.00
N PRO A 299 12.64 29.65 27.22
CA PRO A 299 13.65 29.89 26.17
C PRO A 299 14.19 28.62 25.54
N GLU A 300 14.27 27.54 26.33
CA GLU A 300 14.68 26.21 25.85
C GLU A 300 13.64 25.57 24.91
N LYS A 301 12.34 25.82 25.12
CA LYS A 301 11.28 25.38 24.26
C LYS A 301 11.00 26.34 23.10
N ALA A 302 11.25 27.63 23.25
CA ALA A 302 11.13 28.60 22.18
C ALA A 302 12.08 28.29 21.01
N SER A 303 13.26 27.71 21.27
CA SER A 303 14.16 27.21 20.24
C SER A 303 13.61 25.99 19.47
N LEU A 304 12.65 25.25 20.03
CA LEU A 304 11.99 24.11 19.41
C LEU A 304 10.77 24.50 18.54
N PHE A 305 10.13 25.64 18.86
CA PHE A 305 8.93 26.13 18.17
C PHE A 305 9.21 27.33 17.26
N GLY A 306 10.37 27.97 17.36
CA GLY A 306 10.78 29.13 16.57
C GLY A 306 11.14 28.83 15.12
N GLY A 307 10.52 27.84 14.49
CA GLY A 307 10.79 27.41 13.13
C GLY A 307 10.09 28.18 11.99
N THR A 308 9.60 29.40 12.21
CA THR A 308 9.12 30.25 11.12
C THR A 308 9.80 31.62 11.15
N GLY A 309 11.02 31.69 10.65
CA GLY A 309 11.55 32.91 10.10
C GLY A 309 12.49 33.75 10.98
N GLY A 310 13.47 33.16 11.65
CA GLY A 310 14.46 34.00 12.32
C GLY A 310 15.47 33.25 13.16
N GLY A 311 16.31 32.41 12.57
CA GLY A 311 17.28 31.71 13.38
C GLY A 311 18.54 31.19 12.71
N ASP A 312 18.60 31.16 11.40
CA ASP A 312 19.75 30.55 10.69
C ASP A 312 20.44 31.48 9.66
N GLU A 313 20.13 32.79 9.68
CA GLU A 313 20.74 33.71 8.69
C GLU A 313 22.27 33.89 8.85
N GLY A 314 22.89 33.22 9.81
CA GLY A 314 24.34 33.31 10.06
C GLY A 314 25.10 31.99 9.94
N GLN A 315 24.45 30.83 9.99
CA GLN A 315 25.16 29.56 9.95
C GLN A 315 25.46 29.13 8.51
N SER A 316 26.71 28.76 8.26
CA SER A 316 27.09 28.20 6.97
C SER A 316 26.46 26.82 6.77
N TYR A 317 26.25 26.40 5.51
CA TYR A 317 25.76 25.06 5.18
C TYR A 317 26.56 23.96 5.90
N VAL A 318 27.90 24.12 5.98
CA VAL A 318 28.79 23.14 6.62
C VAL A 318 28.52 23.04 8.13
N GLU A 319 28.28 24.15 8.80
CA GLU A 319 27.94 24.18 10.24
C GLU A 319 26.57 23.49 10.47
N ARG A 320 25.57 23.75 9.64
CA ARG A 320 24.27 23.10 9.75
C ARG A 320 24.36 21.58 9.53
N VAL A 321 25.14 21.13 8.55
CA VAL A 321 25.39 19.69 8.33
C VAL A 321 26.17 19.09 9.49
N ALA A 322 27.20 19.77 9.99
CA ALA A 322 28.00 19.27 11.10
C ALA A 322 27.22 19.17 12.41
N SER A 323 26.26 20.07 12.64
CA SER A 323 25.42 20.05 13.84
C SER A 323 24.44 18.89 13.91
N GLN A 324 24.14 18.21 12.77
CA GLN A 324 23.15 17.13 12.72
C GLN A 324 23.69 15.75 13.12
N ASP A 325 24.94 15.59 13.49
CA ASP A 325 25.59 14.30 13.80
C ASP A 325 25.18 13.16 12.84
N PRO A 326 25.85 13.05 11.67
CA PRO A 326 25.50 12.03 10.67
C PRO A 326 25.56 10.59 11.20
N ALA A 327 26.49 10.30 12.13
CA ALA A 327 26.68 8.97 12.68
C ALA A 327 25.49 8.57 13.59
N ALA A 328 25.03 9.48 14.44
CA ALA A 328 23.85 9.30 15.28
C ALA A 328 22.60 9.08 14.44
N ARG A 329 22.38 9.90 13.41
CA ARG A 329 21.24 9.76 12.49
C ARG A 329 21.24 8.42 11.72
N MET A 330 22.41 7.97 11.28
CA MET A 330 22.53 6.67 10.61
C MET A 330 22.28 5.51 11.59
N LEU A 331 22.79 5.59 12.82
CA LEU A 331 22.53 4.57 13.85
C LEU A 331 21.04 4.52 14.20
N GLU A 332 20.38 5.66 14.33
CA GLU A 332 18.92 5.75 14.53
C GLU A 332 18.17 5.08 13.38
N ALA A 333 18.52 5.39 12.13
CA ALA A 333 17.90 4.80 10.94
C ALA A 333 18.10 3.29 10.85
N ILE A 334 19.14 2.73 11.45
CA ILE A 334 19.37 1.28 11.49
C ILE A 334 18.65 0.65 12.68
N ALA A 335 18.82 1.20 13.88
CA ALA A 335 18.48 0.54 15.14
C ALA A 335 17.07 0.84 15.65
N SER A 336 16.41 1.89 15.16
CA SER A 336 15.06 2.24 15.63
C SER A 336 14.04 1.17 15.25
N VAL A 337 13.22 0.79 16.24
CA VAL A 337 12.03 -0.08 16.10
C VAL A 337 10.74 0.68 16.37
N SER A 338 10.83 1.98 16.59
CA SER A 338 9.68 2.84 16.87
C SER A 338 8.74 2.87 15.67
N ALA A 339 7.44 2.97 15.93
CA ALA A 339 6.44 3.07 14.90
C ALA A 339 6.68 4.29 14.00
N HIS A 340 6.65 4.06 12.69
CA HIS A 340 6.87 5.10 11.66
C HIS A 340 8.29 5.73 11.65
N SER A 341 9.27 5.12 12.31
CA SER A 341 10.67 5.55 12.21
C SER A 341 11.25 5.35 10.82
N GLY A 342 10.68 4.42 10.05
CA GLY A 342 11.23 4.00 8.77
C GLY A 342 12.58 3.27 8.89
N GLY A 343 13.01 2.91 10.12
CA GLY A 343 14.29 2.27 10.40
C GLY A 343 14.39 0.83 9.88
N VAL A 344 15.64 0.35 9.67
CA VAL A 344 15.88 -1.02 9.18
C VAL A 344 15.24 -2.05 10.11
N LEU A 345 15.44 -1.92 11.42
CA LEU A 345 14.89 -2.86 12.40
C LEU A 345 13.37 -2.74 12.52
N GLU A 346 12.77 -1.56 12.35
CA GLU A 346 11.31 -1.44 12.26
C GLU A 346 10.77 -2.23 11.06
N VAL A 347 11.36 -2.05 9.88
CA VAL A 347 10.93 -2.75 8.66
C VAL A 347 11.03 -4.26 8.81
N LEU A 348 12.11 -4.77 9.40
CA LEU A 348 12.30 -6.20 9.62
C LEU A 348 11.38 -6.74 10.71
N ALA A 349 11.32 -6.09 11.87
CA ALA A 349 10.52 -6.54 13.01
C ALA A 349 9.02 -6.46 12.71
N SER A 350 8.53 -5.29 12.30
CA SER A 350 7.11 -5.10 11.97
C SER A 350 6.72 -5.79 10.66
N GLY A 351 7.63 -5.90 9.69
CA GLY A 351 7.44 -6.72 8.48
C GLY A 351 7.33 -8.21 8.80
N GLY A 352 8.21 -8.72 9.67
CA GLY A 352 8.13 -10.10 10.20
C GLY A 352 6.82 -10.34 10.93
N PHE A 353 6.41 -9.41 11.80
CA PHE A 353 5.11 -9.45 12.48
C PHE A 353 3.95 -9.51 11.47
N ALA A 354 3.97 -8.69 10.42
CA ALA A 354 2.94 -8.69 9.38
C ALA A 354 2.87 -10.04 8.64
N VAL A 355 4.01 -10.67 8.35
CA VAL A 355 4.07 -12.01 7.74
C VAL A 355 3.50 -13.06 8.69
N ALA A 356 3.84 -13.00 9.97
CA ALA A 356 3.31 -13.92 10.99
C ALA A 356 1.78 -13.77 11.14
N VAL A 357 1.28 -12.56 11.20
CA VAL A 357 -0.18 -12.27 11.27
C VAL A 357 -0.90 -12.79 10.02
N LEU A 358 -0.35 -12.61 8.82
CA LEU A 358 -0.92 -13.18 7.62
C LEU A 358 -0.95 -14.71 7.69
N GLY A 359 0.14 -15.35 8.13
CA GLY A 359 0.19 -16.79 8.36
C GLY A 359 -0.90 -17.28 9.34
N LEU A 360 -1.07 -16.57 10.45
CA LEU A 360 -2.12 -16.85 11.43
C LEU A 360 -3.52 -16.70 10.82
N CYS A 361 -3.80 -15.63 10.08
CA CYS A 361 -5.08 -15.42 9.41
C CYS A 361 -5.40 -16.53 8.39
N LEU A 362 -4.38 -17.00 7.65
CA LEU A 362 -4.54 -18.14 6.74
C LEU A 362 -4.89 -19.44 7.48
N ILE A 363 -4.34 -19.66 8.67
CA ILE A 363 -4.65 -20.81 9.53
C ILE A 363 -6.06 -20.66 10.13
N LEU A 364 -6.37 -19.53 10.76
CA LEU A 364 -7.64 -19.29 11.44
C LEU A 364 -8.84 -19.44 10.49
N THR A 365 -8.73 -19.01 9.24
CA THR A 365 -9.81 -19.15 8.25
C THR A 365 -10.16 -20.60 7.91
N ARG A 366 -9.31 -21.55 8.24
CA ARG A 366 -9.60 -22.99 8.05
C ARG A 366 -10.45 -23.57 9.15
N TYR A 367 -10.23 -23.11 10.38
CA TYR A 367 -10.88 -23.68 11.57
C TYR A 367 -12.04 -22.82 12.08
N ALA A 368 -11.94 -21.50 11.95
CA ALA A 368 -12.89 -20.53 12.51
C ALA A 368 -13.51 -19.62 11.45
N ARG A 369 -13.78 -20.14 10.24
CA ARG A 369 -14.26 -19.36 9.09
C ARG A 369 -15.45 -18.45 9.39
N TRP A 370 -16.40 -18.95 10.16
CA TRP A 370 -17.62 -18.20 10.48
C TRP A 370 -17.36 -17.03 11.42
N VAL A 371 -16.43 -17.20 12.38
CA VAL A 371 -16.06 -16.16 13.35
C VAL A 371 -15.35 -15.00 12.65
N VAL A 372 -14.47 -15.29 11.72
CA VAL A 372 -13.69 -14.28 11.01
C VAL A 372 -14.37 -13.70 9.76
N LEU A 373 -15.61 -14.15 9.46
CA LEU A 373 -16.35 -13.74 8.28
C LEU A 373 -16.65 -12.22 8.22
N PRO A 374 -17.09 -11.55 9.33
CA PRO A 374 -17.30 -10.11 9.31
C PRO A 374 -16.01 -9.33 9.00
N LEU A 375 -14.90 -9.77 9.59
CA LEU A 375 -13.57 -9.20 9.34
C LEU A 375 -13.12 -9.41 7.89
N ALA A 376 -13.37 -10.60 7.33
CA ALA A 376 -13.10 -10.88 5.92
C ALA A 376 -13.95 -10.02 4.98
N ALA A 377 -15.21 -9.77 5.32
CA ALA A 377 -16.10 -8.91 4.56
C ALA A 377 -15.60 -7.46 4.56
N TYR A 378 -15.13 -6.96 5.71
CA TYR A 378 -14.54 -5.63 5.83
C TYR A 378 -13.25 -5.52 5.00
N GLY A 379 -12.35 -6.49 5.09
CA GLY A 379 -11.14 -6.56 4.29
C GLY A 379 -11.37 -6.83 2.80
N ALA A 380 -12.60 -7.16 2.41
CA ALA A 380 -13.01 -7.31 1.02
C ALA A 380 -13.28 -5.99 0.30
N VAL A 381 -13.52 -4.91 1.05
CA VAL A 381 -13.79 -3.55 0.58
C VAL A 381 -12.81 -2.55 1.23
N PRO A 382 -11.49 -2.79 1.08
CA PRO A 382 -10.49 -2.11 1.90
C PRO A 382 -10.40 -0.60 1.61
N LEU A 383 -10.57 -0.18 0.38
CA LEU A 383 -10.50 1.23 -0.01
C LEU A 383 -11.73 1.99 0.49
N THR A 384 -12.91 1.40 0.30
CA THR A 384 -14.16 1.96 0.84
C THR A 384 -14.11 2.01 2.36
N GLY A 385 -13.65 0.94 3.02
CA GLY A 385 -13.50 0.88 4.47
C GLY A 385 -12.56 1.96 5.02
N TYR A 386 -11.40 2.16 4.37
CA TYR A 386 -10.44 3.20 4.77
C TYR A 386 -11.02 4.62 4.64
N VAL A 387 -11.69 4.92 3.54
CA VAL A 387 -12.28 6.26 3.34
C VAL A 387 -13.42 6.51 4.34
N VAL A 388 -14.25 5.51 4.61
CA VAL A 388 -15.34 5.64 5.61
C VAL A 388 -14.76 5.91 7.00
N GLN A 389 -13.71 5.19 7.43
CA GLN A 389 -13.08 5.48 8.73
C GLN A 389 -12.46 6.88 8.80
N ALA A 390 -11.82 7.36 7.71
CA ALA A 390 -11.29 8.71 7.65
C ALA A 390 -12.40 9.76 7.80
N ILE A 391 -13.54 9.58 7.13
CA ILE A 391 -14.72 10.45 7.28
C ILE A 391 -15.26 10.41 8.71
N LEU A 392 -15.32 9.23 9.34
CA LEU A 392 -15.77 9.12 10.73
C LEU A 392 -14.84 9.84 11.71
N ILE A 393 -13.53 9.82 11.48
CA ILE A 393 -12.56 10.57 12.29
C ILE A 393 -12.80 12.08 12.14
N VAL A 394 -12.92 12.56 10.90
CA VAL A 394 -13.20 13.99 10.62
C VAL A 394 -14.52 14.44 11.24
N ALA A 395 -15.54 13.58 11.20
CA ALA A 395 -16.84 13.86 11.80
C ALA A 395 -16.81 13.87 13.34
N GLY A 396 -15.66 13.63 13.95
CA GLY A 396 -15.53 13.62 15.41
C GLY A 396 -16.27 12.46 16.09
N ALA A 397 -16.54 11.37 15.37
CA ALA A 397 -17.34 10.26 15.88
C ALA A 397 -16.75 9.57 17.13
N ALA A 398 -15.48 9.84 17.45
CA ALA A 398 -14.80 9.31 18.62
C ALA A 398 -14.69 10.29 19.80
N THR A 399 -14.97 11.58 19.58
CA THR A 399 -14.75 12.64 20.60
C THR A 399 -15.87 12.70 21.64
N TRP A 400 -16.95 11.94 21.46
CA TRP A 400 -18.16 12.02 22.29
C TRP A 400 -18.07 11.22 23.60
N LEU A 401 -17.01 10.43 23.76
CA LEU A 401 -16.79 9.61 24.95
C LEU A 401 -15.40 9.89 25.52
N SER A 402 -15.31 9.98 26.84
CA SER A 402 -14.03 10.17 27.55
C SER A 402 -13.07 8.98 27.41
N ASN A 403 -13.58 7.80 27.02
CA ASN A 403 -12.76 6.62 26.77
C ASN A 403 -12.79 6.28 25.27
N PRO A 404 -11.65 6.41 24.53
CA PRO A 404 -11.62 6.18 23.09
C PRO A 404 -11.73 4.70 22.67
N VAL A 405 -11.57 3.75 23.60
CA VAL A 405 -11.63 2.30 23.32
C VAL A 405 -13.04 1.88 22.92
N LEU A 406 -14.06 2.41 23.63
CA LEU A 406 -15.47 2.07 23.34
C LEU A 406 -15.92 2.51 21.94
N PRO A 407 -15.70 3.78 21.50
CA PRO A 407 -15.97 4.20 20.13
C PRO A 407 -15.21 3.37 19.09
N TRP A 408 -13.93 3.09 19.33
CA TRP A 408 -13.16 2.25 18.42
C TRP A 408 -13.78 0.87 18.21
N ILE A 409 -14.15 0.16 19.28
CA ILE A 409 -14.78 -1.15 19.19
C ILE A 409 -16.15 -1.05 18.51
N ALA A 410 -17.00 -0.12 18.95
CA ALA A 410 -18.36 0.02 18.44
C ALA A 410 -18.38 0.37 16.95
N LEU A 411 -17.56 1.35 16.51
CA LEU A 411 -17.48 1.76 15.13
C LEU A 411 -16.83 0.68 14.26
N SER A 412 -15.83 -0.05 14.77
CA SER A 412 -15.22 -1.18 14.05
C SER A 412 -16.24 -2.30 13.81
N LEU A 413 -17.04 -2.64 14.83
CA LEU A 413 -18.12 -3.64 14.70
C LEU A 413 -19.19 -3.17 13.71
N LEU A 414 -19.58 -1.89 13.78
CA LEU A 414 -20.55 -1.30 12.85
C LEU A 414 -20.03 -1.35 11.40
N MET A 415 -18.77 -0.99 11.17
CA MET A 415 -18.15 -1.06 9.83
C MET A 415 -18.04 -2.50 9.33
N MET A 416 -17.69 -3.46 10.18
CA MET A 416 -17.66 -4.87 9.82
C MET A 416 -19.05 -5.39 9.48
N ALA A 417 -20.09 -5.02 10.26
CA ALA A 417 -21.48 -5.40 9.99
C ALA A 417 -21.98 -4.77 8.67
N GLY A 418 -21.74 -3.48 8.47
CA GLY A 418 -22.06 -2.78 7.22
C GLY A 418 -21.37 -3.39 6.00
N ALA A 419 -20.07 -3.71 6.11
CA ALA A 419 -19.32 -4.38 5.05
C ALA A 419 -19.85 -5.80 4.76
N LEU A 420 -20.27 -6.52 5.79
CA LEU A 420 -20.85 -7.86 5.64
C LEU A 420 -22.18 -7.79 4.88
N ILE A 421 -23.08 -6.87 5.24
CA ILE A 421 -24.33 -6.63 4.53
C ILE A 421 -24.04 -6.20 3.09
N TRP A 422 -23.17 -5.21 2.91
CA TRP A 422 -22.81 -4.69 1.58
C TRP A 422 -22.26 -5.77 0.65
N THR A 423 -21.31 -6.55 1.13
CA THR A 423 -20.65 -7.57 0.30
C THR A 423 -21.58 -8.72 -0.07
N ARG A 424 -22.61 -9.00 0.76
CA ARG A 424 -23.64 -10.01 0.47
C ARG A 424 -24.71 -9.52 -0.51
N THR A 425 -25.08 -8.25 -0.45
CA THR A 425 -26.17 -7.67 -1.25
C THR A 425 -25.66 -7.05 -2.56
N LEU A 426 -24.59 -6.25 -2.46
CA LEU A 426 -24.08 -5.41 -3.55
C LEU A 426 -22.73 -5.88 -4.11
N GLY A 427 -22.04 -6.79 -3.42
CA GLY A 427 -20.76 -7.34 -3.83
C GLY A 427 -19.57 -6.37 -3.60
N LYS A 428 -18.86 -5.97 -4.65
CA LYS A 428 -17.69 -5.08 -4.54
C LYS A 428 -18.08 -3.71 -3.97
N GLY A 429 -17.21 -3.12 -3.19
CA GLY A 429 -17.37 -1.77 -2.65
C GLY A 429 -17.45 -0.69 -3.76
N PRO A 430 -18.02 0.48 -3.46
CA PRO A 430 -18.19 1.55 -4.45
C PRO A 430 -16.83 2.07 -4.97
N LEU A 431 -15.86 2.31 -4.10
CA LEU A 431 -14.53 2.80 -4.52
C LEU A 431 -13.71 1.70 -5.21
N GLU A 432 -13.89 0.44 -4.84
CA GLU A 432 -13.30 -0.71 -5.55
C GLU A 432 -13.86 -0.83 -6.98
N ARG A 433 -15.13 -0.51 -7.19
CA ARG A 433 -15.73 -0.45 -8.55
C ARG A 433 -15.18 0.71 -9.34
N LEU A 434 -15.05 1.89 -8.71
CA LEU A 434 -14.50 3.07 -9.36
C LEU A 434 -13.07 2.83 -9.84
N THR A 435 -12.20 2.32 -8.96
CA THR A 435 -10.80 2.01 -9.31
C THR A 435 -10.69 0.89 -10.35
N ALA A 436 -11.63 -0.07 -10.36
CA ALA A 436 -11.68 -1.09 -11.41
C ALA A 436 -12.07 -0.50 -12.77
N ARG A 437 -13.05 0.42 -12.80
CA ARG A 437 -13.45 1.14 -14.04
C ARG A 437 -12.30 1.98 -14.59
N ALA A 438 -11.58 2.72 -13.73
CA ALA A 438 -10.41 3.49 -14.13
C ALA A 438 -9.31 2.59 -14.73
N ALA A 439 -9.07 1.44 -14.12
CA ALA A 439 -8.14 0.44 -14.65
C ALA A 439 -8.53 -0.08 -16.03
N ASP A 440 -9.81 -0.40 -16.24
CA ASP A 440 -10.31 -0.90 -17.52
C ASP A 440 -10.33 0.19 -18.59
N ALA A 441 -10.71 1.43 -18.25
CA ALA A 441 -10.69 2.57 -19.17
C ALA A 441 -9.27 2.83 -19.71
N MET A 442 -8.25 2.83 -18.84
CA MET A 442 -6.85 3.00 -19.25
C MET A 442 -6.39 1.89 -20.20
N ALA A 443 -6.83 0.64 -19.98
CA ALA A 443 -6.48 -0.49 -20.84
C ALA A 443 -7.21 -0.46 -22.21
N LEU A 444 -8.43 0.07 -22.27
CA LEU A 444 -9.24 0.16 -23.51
C LEU A 444 -8.74 1.24 -24.45
N THR A 445 -8.31 2.37 -23.94
CA THR A 445 -7.80 3.51 -24.73
C THR A 445 -6.67 3.09 -25.66
N THR A 446 -5.83 2.16 -25.21
CA THR A 446 -4.69 1.67 -25.99
C THR A 446 -5.08 0.64 -27.06
N LYS A 447 -6.12 -0.15 -26.83
CA LYS A 447 -6.63 -1.08 -27.86
C LYS A 447 -7.24 -0.34 -29.05
N SER A 448 -7.89 0.79 -28.79
CA SER A 448 -8.46 1.68 -29.82
C SER A 448 -7.35 2.31 -30.67
N THR A 449 -6.30 2.83 -30.06
CA THR A 449 -5.17 3.47 -30.76
C THR A 449 -4.39 2.47 -31.62
N SER A 450 -4.15 1.26 -31.12
CA SER A 450 -3.45 0.21 -31.89
C SER A 450 -4.27 -0.30 -33.07
N LYS A 451 -5.59 -0.38 -32.93
CA LYS A 451 -6.51 -0.77 -34.00
C LYS A 451 -6.60 0.30 -35.09
N SER A 452 -6.60 1.58 -34.69
CA SER A 452 -6.57 2.72 -35.60
C SER A 452 -5.27 2.81 -36.40
N ALA A 453 -4.12 2.65 -35.71
CA ALA A 453 -2.79 2.64 -36.35
C ALA A 453 -2.64 1.47 -37.33
N ARG A 454 -3.15 0.29 -36.97
CA ARG A 454 -3.13 -0.88 -37.85
C ARG A 454 -4.04 -0.71 -39.06
N LYS A 455 -5.18 -0.03 -38.90
CA LYS A 455 -6.08 0.32 -40.02
C LYS A 455 -5.47 1.33 -40.97
N SER A 456 -4.79 2.37 -40.44
CA SER A 456 -4.05 3.37 -41.25
C SER A 456 -2.90 2.72 -42.02
N ALA A 457 -2.13 1.80 -41.39
CA ALA A 457 -1.06 1.07 -42.05
C ALA A 457 -1.56 0.11 -43.14
N SER A 458 -2.74 -0.50 -42.96
CA SER A 458 -3.33 -1.36 -44.00
C SER A 458 -3.92 -0.59 -45.17
N THR A 459 -4.32 0.67 -44.96
CA THR A 459 -4.86 1.54 -46.03
C THR A 459 -3.73 2.13 -46.89
N SER A 460 -2.54 2.32 -46.33
CA SER A 460 -1.37 2.81 -47.08
C SER A 460 -0.67 1.73 -47.97
N ILE A 461 -1.01 0.46 -47.80
CA ILE A 461 -0.43 -0.64 -48.62
C ILE A 461 -1.30 -0.96 -49.83
N THR A 462 -2.50 -0.36 -49.95
CA THR A 462 -3.48 -0.68 -51.03
C THR A 462 -3.54 0.37 -52.12
N GLU A 463 -2.61 1.33 -52.17
CA GLU A 463 -2.50 2.22 -53.32
C GLU A 463 -1.62 1.50 -54.39
N PRO A 464 -2.21 1.01 -55.51
CA PRO A 464 -1.42 0.41 -56.56
C PRO A 464 -0.54 1.49 -57.18
N ALA A 465 0.76 1.20 -57.27
CA ALA A 465 1.72 2.03 -57.99
C ALA A 465 1.17 2.27 -59.40
N ALA A 466 0.95 3.53 -59.75
CA ALA A 466 0.63 3.88 -61.14
C ALA A 466 1.80 3.42 -62.01
N GLU A 467 1.44 2.62 -63.02
CA GLU A 467 2.31 2.09 -64.06
C GLU A 467 2.97 3.28 -64.75
N PRO A 468 4.33 3.35 -64.90
CA PRO A 468 4.96 4.42 -65.62
C PRO A 468 4.61 4.29 -67.09
N ALA A 469 4.02 5.38 -67.69
CA ALA A 469 3.74 5.52 -69.09
C ALA A 469 5.02 5.25 -69.90
N ALA A 470 4.92 4.33 -70.92
CA ALA A 470 5.98 3.99 -71.82
C ALA A 470 6.42 5.24 -72.62
N GLU A 471 7.69 5.58 -72.53
CA GLU A 471 8.32 6.53 -73.45
C GLU A 471 8.27 5.98 -74.89
N PRO A 472 7.94 6.83 -75.91
CA PRO A 472 8.03 6.40 -77.28
C PRO A 472 9.50 6.34 -77.73
N THR A 473 9.93 5.16 -78.24
CA THR A 473 11.23 4.90 -78.83
C THR A 473 11.45 5.84 -80.04
N ALA A 474 12.55 6.63 -79.97
CA ALA A 474 13.07 7.41 -81.06
C ALA A 474 13.78 6.48 -82.08
N GLU A 475 13.02 6.01 -83.06
CA GLU A 475 13.58 5.34 -84.25
C GLU A 475 12.77 5.77 -85.47
N SER A 476 12.95 7.00 -85.91
CA SER A 476 12.57 7.49 -87.28
C SER A 476 13.04 8.93 -87.49
N ALA A 477 14.32 9.18 -87.50
CA ALA A 477 14.85 10.47 -88.03
C ALA A 477 16.31 10.27 -88.49
N ALA A 478 16.51 9.32 -89.46
CA ALA A 478 17.82 9.19 -90.16
C ALA A 478 17.59 8.69 -91.57
N GLU A 479 16.70 9.32 -92.33
CA GLU A 479 16.62 9.08 -93.78
C GLU A 479 15.94 10.24 -94.47
N GLU A 480 16.51 11.44 -94.43
CA GLU A 480 16.26 12.48 -95.43
C GLU A 480 17.27 13.61 -95.30
N ALA A 481 18.56 13.33 -95.74
CA ALA A 481 19.49 14.35 -96.08
C ALA A 481 20.52 13.73 -97.05
N ARG A 482 20.08 13.53 -98.32
CA ARG A 482 20.88 13.66 -99.49
C ARG A 482 20.12 14.27 -100.62
#